data_5c2dbedb44157184d862f47656df6ddc
#
_entry.id   5c2dbedb44157184d862f47656df6ddc
#
_cell.length_a   1.000
_cell.length_b   1.000
_cell.length_c   1.000
_cell.angle_alpha   90.00
_cell.angle_beta   90.00
_cell.angle_gamma   90.00
#
_symmetry.space_group_name_H-M   'P 1'
#
loop_
_entity.id
_entity.type
_entity.pdbx_description
1 polymer ?
#
loop_
_entity_poly.entity_id
_entity_poly.type
_entity_poly.pdbx_seq_one_letter_code
_entity_poly.pdbx_strand_id
1 'polypeptide(L)'
;PLEEWQQYWAFEHINRRGVTLDMPYVHRAAELAAEDAKASGHRLAELTAGAVTRVTQAQRIATWLNDNLADATMREVLMVGALADHEDDIGDVEDDQELSLTRDRVARVLAMLDAKHANGGLSLDEAQAHEVATLRLYGAGASPKKFARLEAQQVDGVLRGQYRFAGAGQTGRMTSRGAQIQNLTRDVLGEDGAAESPLVKAIAEGCDYAALAAASPADVPAARKLALIVRPALVAGPGKLLVWSDWSAIEARITPWLAASEDAERVLDIFRASDRNPSLPDIYVVAAADIFHKSPSEIAKPDRQIGKVATLALGFGGSVGALQDMALAYRVHIEPAEARRIVDAWREANPWAREFWGAHRDGESFGLWGAAMSAWEAPGLITSAGRIAFIFREDYLGGTLFMALPSGRLLTYPRPRWREVEVLGKDGKPTGEKRTEMSFRRAHGRAKLWHGTLCENAVSGTAADILRATATRIETNPALAFMPIRMTTHDEIVCEVDVARAEEAKAILRREMLTLPKWAEGLPLQSEEQVSKRYSKSKATLMKGGAL
;
A
#
# COMPACT_ATOMS: atom_id res chain seq x y z
N PRO A 1 23.34 -2.01 -18.51
CA PRO A 1 24.16 -3.19 -18.13
C PRO A 1 23.46 -4.47 -18.57
N LEU A 2 24.22 -5.55 -18.81
CA LEU A 2 23.68 -6.83 -19.27
C LEU A 2 22.64 -7.40 -18.28
N GLU A 3 22.89 -7.25 -17.00
CA GLU A 3 22.00 -7.69 -15.92
C GLU A 3 20.62 -7.03 -15.98
N GLU A 4 20.54 -5.74 -16.25
CA GLU A 4 19.26 -5.03 -16.36
C GLU A 4 18.44 -5.53 -17.57
N TRP A 5 19.11 -5.89 -18.69
CA TRP A 5 18.45 -6.52 -19.83
C TRP A 5 17.95 -7.93 -19.49
N GLN A 6 18.67 -8.70 -18.71
CA GLN A 6 18.21 -10.02 -18.25
C GLN A 6 16.98 -9.88 -17.36
N GLN A 7 16.98 -8.91 -16.45
CA GLN A 7 15.80 -8.58 -15.62
C GLN A 7 14.61 -8.15 -16.49
N TYR A 8 14.84 -7.25 -17.45
CA TYR A 8 13.79 -6.80 -18.38
C TYR A 8 13.16 -8.00 -19.12
N TRP A 9 13.96 -8.88 -19.70
CA TRP A 9 13.47 -10.04 -20.43
C TRP A 9 12.73 -11.04 -19.54
N ALA A 10 13.18 -11.26 -18.31
CA ALA A 10 12.48 -12.09 -17.35
C ALA A 10 11.05 -11.58 -17.11
N PHE A 11 10.90 -10.28 -16.89
CA PHE A 11 9.58 -9.67 -16.70
C PHE A 11 8.74 -9.62 -17.98
N GLU A 12 9.36 -9.49 -19.16
CA GLU A 12 8.63 -9.61 -20.43
C GLU A 12 8.11 -11.05 -20.67
N HIS A 13 8.84 -12.07 -20.25
CA HIS A 13 8.35 -13.45 -20.26
C HIS A 13 7.13 -13.62 -19.34
N ILE A 14 7.18 -13.05 -18.13
CA ILE A 14 6.03 -13.03 -17.19
C ILE A 14 4.84 -12.32 -17.84
N ASN A 15 5.04 -11.15 -18.43
CA ASN A 15 4.02 -10.37 -19.12
C ASN A 15 3.35 -11.14 -20.26
N ARG A 16 4.14 -11.80 -21.10
CA ARG A 16 3.64 -12.58 -22.26
C ARG A 16 2.87 -13.82 -21.82
N ARG A 17 3.32 -14.47 -20.76
CA ARG A 17 2.67 -15.66 -20.20
C ARG A 17 1.33 -15.29 -19.56
N GLY A 18 1.33 -14.27 -18.71
CA GLY A 18 0.15 -13.79 -18.02
C GLY A 18 -0.43 -14.80 -17.02
N VAL A 19 -1.61 -14.49 -16.50
CA VAL A 19 -2.34 -15.31 -15.53
C VAL A 19 -3.72 -15.69 -16.06
N THR A 20 -4.15 -16.91 -15.80
CA THR A 20 -5.45 -17.43 -16.22
C THR A 20 -6.57 -16.83 -15.37
N LEU A 21 -7.71 -16.56 -16.00
CA LEU A 21 -8.93 -16.09 -15.37
C LEU A 21 -10.00 -17.19 -15.36
N ASP A 22 -10.78 -17.26 -14.30
CA ASP A 22 -12.05 -17.99 -14.28
C ASP A 22 -13.12 -17.14 -14.99
N MET A 23 -13.29 -17.35 -16.29
CA MET A 23 -14.15 -16.51 -17.12
C MET A 23 -15.63 -16.57 -16.73
N PRO A 24 -16.24 -17.73 -16.43
CA PRO A 24 -17.62 -17.77 -15.91
C PRO A 24 -17.78 -16.93 -14.65
N TYR A 25 -16.85 -17.05 -13.70
CA TYR A 25 -16.83 -16.26 -12.48
C TYR A 25 -16.67 -14.76 -12.75
N VAL A 26 -15.70 -14.36 -13.60
CA VAL A 26 -15.43 -12.96 -13.95
C VAL A 26 -16.64 -12.32 -14.62
N HIS A 27 -17.26 -13.03 -15.56
CA HIS A 27 -18.44 -12.56 -16.29
C HIS A 27 -19.61 -12.31 -15.33
N ARG A 28 -19.95 -13.30 -14.50
CA ARG A 28 -21.07 -13.16 -13.55
C ARG A 28 -20.80 -12.07 -12.50
N ALA A 29 -19.59 -11.98 -11.99
CA ALA A 29 -19.20 -10.92 -11.04
C ALA A 29 -19.25 -9.51 -11.68
N ALA A 30 -18.94 -9.39 -12.97
CA ALA A 30 -19.08 -8.12 -13.71
C ALA A 30 -20.54 -7.70 -13.87
N GLU A 31 -21.43 -8.65 -14.20
CA GLU A 31 -22.87 -8.41 -14.26
C GLU A 31 -23.42 -7.97 -12.89
N LEU A 32 -23.10 -8.71 -11.82
CA LEU A 32 -23.50 -8.38 -10.45
C LEU A 32 -23.00 -6.99 -10.02
N ALA A 33 -21.79 -6.59 -10.41
CA ALA A 33 -21.28 -5.26 -10.14
C ALA A 33 -22.04 -4.17 -10.89
N ALA A 34 -22.51 -4.44 -12.10
CA ALA A 34 -23.37 -3.52 -12.87
C ALA A 34 -24.77 -3.42 -12.26
N GLU A 35 -25.34 -4.55 -11.83
CA GLU A 35 -26.62 -4.58 -11.11
C GLU A 35 -26.55 -3.78 -9.80
N ASP A 36 -25.47 -3.96 -9.00
CA ASP A 36 -25.24 -3.21 -7.77
C ASP A 36 -25.10 -1.70 -8.01
N ALA A 37 -24.36 -1.31 -9.04
CA ALA A 37 -24.21 0.12 -9.40
C ALA A 37 -25.55 0.77 -9.75
N LYS A 38 -26.45 0.03 -10.42
CA LYS A 38 -27.80 0.48 -10.74
C LYS A 38 -28.67 0.57 -9.48
N ALA A 39 -28.66 -0.46 -8.64
CA ALA A 39 -29.40 -0.49 -7.36
C ALA A 39 -28.95 0.65 -6.43
N SER A 40 -27.62 0.84 -6.29
CA SER A 40 -27.03 1.94 -5.51
C SER A 40 -27.44 3.32 -6.05
N GLY A 41 -27.52 3.48 -7.37
CA GLY A 41 -27.98 4.73 -8.00
C GLY A 41 -29.46 5.03 -7.69
N HIS A 42 -30.34 4.04 -7.76
CA HIS A 42 -31.76 4.18 -7.40
C HIS A 42 -31.90 4.54 -5.91
N ARG A 43 -31.16 3.83 -5.04
CA ARG A 43 -31.21 4.08 -3.60
C ARG A 43 -30.69 5.48 -3.22
N LEU A 44 -29.63 5.96 -3.87
CA LEU A 44 -29.16 7.34 -3.72
C LEU A 44 -30.23 8.35 -4.14
N ALA A 45 -30.92 8.11 -5.26
CA ALA A 45 -32.01 9.01 -5.71
C ALA A 45 -33.14 9.06 -4.69
N GLU A 46 -33.52 7.94 -4.09
CA GLU A 46 -34.54 7.89 -3.02
C GLU A 46 -34.10 8.68 -1.78
N LEU A 47 -32.89 8.40 -1.26
CA LEU A 47 -32.35 9.03 -0.05
C LEU A 47 -32.15 10.53 -0.20
N THR A 48 -31.83 11.00 -1.40
CA THR A 48 -31.49 12.40 -1.67
C THR A 48 -32.61 13.17 -2.40
N ALA A 49 -33.80 12.62 -2.45
CA ALA A 49 -34.93 13.20 -3.22
C ALA A 49 -34.54 13.57 -4.68
N GLY A 50 -33.74 12.74 -5.31
CA GLY A 50 -33.27 12.92 -6.70
C GLY A 50 -32.05 13.81 -6.88
N ALA A 51 -31.53 14.42 -5.83
CA ALA A 51 -30.31 15.28 -5.93
C ALA A 51 -29.06 14.50 -6.37
N VAL A 52 -28.95 13.24 -5.98
CA VAL A 52 -27.85 12.35 -6.35
C VAL A 52 -28.41 11.06 -6.96
N THR A 53 -27.91 10.67 -8.13
CA THR A 53 -28.39 9.48 -8.86
C THR A 53 -27.28 8.46 -9.17
N ARG A 54 -26.04 8.79 -8.86
CA ARG A 54 -24.87 7.91 -9.10
C ARG A 54 -23.80 8.11 -8.03
N VAL A 55 -23.21 7.02 -7.57
CA VAL A 55 -22.11 7.02 -6.60
C VAL A 55 -20.85 7.80 -7.05
N THR A 56 -20.73 8.09 -8.35
CA THR A 56 -19.60 8.83 -8.94
C THR A 56 -19.79 10.35 -8.93
N GLN A 57 -20.94 10.87 -8.55
CA GLN A 57 -21.22 12.30 -8.46
C GLN A 57 -20.66 12.91 -7.16
N ALA A 58 -19.34 12.89 -7.03
CA ALA A 58 -18.63 13.23 -5.80
C ALA A 58 -19.07 14.60 -5.24
N GLN A 59 -19.05 15.65 -6.08
CA GLN A 59 -19.40 17.00 -5.64
C GLN A 59 -20.86 17.11 -5.15
N ARG A 60 -21.81 16.51 -5.86
CA ARG A 60 -23.21 16.51 -5.43
C ARG A 60 -23.41 15.78 -4.11
N ILE A 61 -22.67 14.68 -3.92
CA ILE A 61 -22.71 13.92 -2.65
C ILE A 61 -22.09 14.76 -1.53
N ALA A 62 -20.95 15.44 -1.78
CA ALA A 62 -20.31 16.31 -0.81
C ALA A 62 -21.25 17.44 -0.35
N THR A 63 -21.87 18.14 -1.30
CA THR A 63 -22.85 19.20 -1.01
C THR A 63 -24.02 18.63 -0.21
N TRP A 64 -24.62 17.52 -0.65
CA TRP A 64 -25.74 16.93 0.05
C TRP A 64 -25.39 16.49 1.48
N LEU A 65 -24.22 15.86 1.69
CA LEU A 65 -23.74 15.48 3.04
C LEU A 65 -23.51 16.73 3.90
N ASN A 66 -22.89 17.77 3.36
CA ASN A 66 -22.66 19.02 4.09
C ASN A 66 -23.98 19.65 4.56
N ASP A 67 -25.00 19.62 3.73
CA ASP A 67 -26.30 20.23 4.02
C ASP A 67 -27.15 19.41 5.01
N ASN A 68 -26.92 18.09 5.12
CA ASN A 68 -27.72 17.17 5.92
C ASN A 68 -27.02 16.62 7.18
N LEU A 69 -25.70 16.91 7.37
CA LEU A 69 -24.99 16.60 8.61
C LEU A 69 -25.20 17.72 9.62
N ALA A 70 -25.76 17.40 10.79
CA ALA A 70 -25.95 18.37 11.87
C ALA A 70 -24.63 18.75 12.56
N ASP A 71 -23.70 17.79 12.70
CA ASP A 71 -22.42 17.95 13.39
C ASP A 71 -21.44 18.79 12.56
N ALA A 72 -21.02 19.94 13.14
CA ALA A 72 -20.07 20.85 12.48
C ALA A 72 -18.70 20.17 12.22
N THR A 73 -18.25 19.30 13.12
CA THR A 73 -16.96 18.59 12.99
C THR A 73 -16.98 17.63 11.80
N MET A 74 -18.12 16.95 11.57
CA MET A 74 -18.28 16.08 10.40
C MET A 74 -18.30 16.88 9.09
N ARG A 75 -18.94 18.07 9.08
CA ARG A 75 -18.91 18.97 7.91
C ARG A 75 -17.52 19.50 7.62
N GLU A 76 -16.75 19.83 8.68
CA GLU A 76 -15.38 20.29 8.55
C GLU A 76 -14.49 19.25 7.85
N VAL A 77 -14.70 17.95 8.05
CA VAL A 77 -14.01 16.87 7.34
C VAL A 77 -14.20 16.94 5.82
N LEU A 78 -15.31 17.49 5.34
CA LEU A 78 -15.62 17.61 3.91
C LEU A 78 -15.00 18.86 3.26
N MET A 79 -14.54 19.83 4.05
CA MET A 79 -13.95 21.08 3.53
C MET A 79 -12.55 20.85 2.96
N VAL A 80 -12.23 21.46 1.83
CA VAL A 80 -10.88 21.46 1.26
C VAL A 80 -9.94 22.13 2.27
N GLY A 81 -8.82 21.47 2.58
CA GLY A 81 -7.82 22.00 3.52
C GLY A 81 -8.02 21.62 4.99
N ALA A 82 -9.18 21.08 5.39
CA ALA A 82 -9.40 20.60 6.77
C ALA A 82 -8.57 19.36 7.14
N LEU A 83 -8.12 18.61 6.15
CA LEU A 83 -7.16 17.52 6.28
C LEU A 83 -5.94 17.93 5.47
N ALA A 84 -4.75 17.78 6.05
CA ALA A 84 -3.52 17.82 5.27
C ALA A 84 -3.59 16.65 4.28
N ASP A 85 -4.11 16.90 3.10
CA ASP A 85 -4.05 15.94 2.00
C ASP A 85 -2.55 15.68 1.75
N HIS A 86 -2.19 14.42 1.54
CA HIS A 86 -0.81 14.02 1.31
C HIS A 86 -0.14 14.98 0.33
N GLU A 87 1.02 15.52 0.70
CA GLU A 87 1.80 16.51 -0.08
C GLU A 87 2.17 16.03 -1.50
N ASP A 88 1.80 14.81 -1.88
CA ASP A 88 2.12 14.19 -3.18
C ASP A 88 1.04 14.35 -4.26
N ASP A 89 -0.16 14.84 -3.94
CA ASP A 89 -1.29 14.94 -4.87
C ASP A 89 -1.70 16.40 -5.16
N ILE A 90 -0.72 17.29 -5.31
CA ILE A 90 -0.97 18.60 -5.88
C ILE A 90 -1.00 18.46 -7.41
N GLY A 91 -2.01 17.80 -7.94
CA GLY A 91 -2.55 18.11 -9.26
C GLY A 91 -3.20 19.48 -9.18
N ASP A 92 -3.13 20.26 -10.26
CA ASP A 92 -3.79 21.55 -10.39
C ASP A 92 -5.25 21.45 -9.92
N VAL A 93 -5.51 21.84 -8.66
CA VAL A 93 -6.87 21.97 -8.13
C VAL A 93 -7.39 23.25 -8.73
N GLU A 94 -8.37 23.15 -9.63
CA GLU A 94 -9.15 24.31 -10.04
C GLU A 94 -9.76 24.95 -8.79
N ASP A 95 -9.51 26.23 -8.60
CA ASP A 95 -9.57 27.04 -7.38
C ASP A 95 -10.97 27.28 -6.78
N ASP A 96 -12.02 26.58 -7.27
CA ASP A 96 -13.42 26.90 -6.94
C ASP A 96 -14.17 25.83 -6.10
N GLN A 97 -13.50 24.74 -5.61
CA GLN A 97 -14.20 23.71 -4.85
C GLN A 97 -13.96 23.82 -3.34
N GLU A 98 -14.93 24.38 -2.62
CA GLU A 98 -14.89 24.45 -1.14
C GLU A 98 -15.06 23.07 -0.48
N LEU A 99 -15.64 22.06 -1.16
CA LEU A 99 -15.91 20.73 -0.64
C LEU A 99 -15.15 19.66 -1.46
N SER A 100 -14.56 18.70 -0.76
CA SER A 100 -13.87 17.55 -1.36
C SER A 100 -14.37 16.24 -0.76
N LEU A 101 -14.58 15.24 -1.60
CA LEU A 101 -15.08 13.92 -1.21
C LEU A 101 -14.10 12.82 -1.61
N THR A 102 -12.89 12.89 -1.05
CA THR A 102 -11.93 11.81 -1.17
C THR A 102 -12.41 10.57 -0.41
N ARG A 103 -11.86 9.41 -0.74
CA ARG A 103 -12.20 8.15 -0.05
C ARG A 103 -11.99 8.26 1.47
N ASP A 104 -10.89 8.89 1.88
CA ASP A 104 -10.50 8.99 3.28
C ASP A 104 -11.43 9.92 4.06
N ARG A 105 -11.88 11.02 3.44
CA ARG A 105 -12.87 11.92 4.03
C ARG A 105 -14.21 11.22 4.25
N VAL A 106 -14.69 10.48 3.25
CA VAL A 106 -15.93 9.68 3.39
C VAL A 106 -15.77 8.63 4.51
N ALA A 107 -14.64 7.94 4.57
CA ALA A 107 -14.37 6.96 5.62
C ALA A 107 -14.33 7.58 7.02
N ARG A 108 -13.79 8.80 7.16
CA ARG A 108 -13.80 9.53 8.45
C ARG A 108 -15.20 9.95 8.86
N VAL A 109 -15.99 10.49 7.95
CA VAL A 109 -17.40 10.83 8.24
C VAL A 109 -18.18 9.60 8.67
N LEU A 110 -17.99 8.47 7.98
CA LEU A 110 -18.60 7.19 8.38
C LEU A 110 -18.16 6.74 9.77
N ALA A 111 -16.87 6.76 10.07
CA ALA A 111 -16.37 6.37 11.39
C ALA A 111 -16.97 7.23 12.52
N MET A 112 -17.17 8.53 12.28
CA MET A 112 -17.80 9.43 13.26
C MET A 112 -19.29 9.11 13.43
N LEU A 113 -20.01 8.82 12.34
CA LEU A 113 -21.42 8.39 12.37
C LEU A 113 -21.56 7.02 13.08
N ASP A 114 -20.67 6.07 12.82
CA ASP A 114 -20.64 4.75 13.49
C ASP A 114 -20.44 4.91 14.99
N ALA A 115 -19.46 5.74 15.40
CA ALA A 115 -19.20 6.02 16.81
C ALA A 115 -20.42 6.67 17.49
N LYS A 116 -21.10 7.58 16.81
CA LYS A 116 -22.32 8.21 17.31
C LYS A 116 -23.47 7.20 17.42
N HIS A 117 -23.62 6.33 16.42
CA HIS A 117 -24.61 5.25 16.45
C HIS A 117 -24.40 4.32 17.65
N ALA A 118 -23.19 3.94 17.94
CA ALA A 118 -22.83 3.08 19.09
C ALA A 118 -23.13 3.74 20.45
N ASN A 119 -23.08 5.09 20.52
CA ASN A 119 -23.22 5.86 21.77
C ASN A 119 -24.61 6.45 22.02
N GLY A 120 -25.61 6.17 21.21
CA GLY A 120 -26.95 6.69 21.50
C GLY A 120 -27.89 6.80 20.30
N GLY A 121 -27.47 6.33 19.14
CA GLY A 121 -28.25 6.33 17.91
C GLY A 121 -28.05 7.57 17.03
N LEU A 122 -28.44 7.43 15.79
CA LEU A 122 -28.42 8.50 14.78
C LEU A 122 -29.82 9.15 14.67
N SER A 123 -29.88 10.45 14.38
CA SER A 123 -31.11 11.07 13.89
C SER A 123 -31.47 10.49 12.52
N LEU A 124 -32.73 10.78 12.06
CA LEU A 124 -33.17 10.30 10.74
C LEU A 124 -32.24 10.79 9.62
N ASP A 125 -31.87 12.07 9.64
CA ASP A 125 -31.02 12.69 8.64
C ASP A 125 -29.60 12.09 8.69
N GLU A 126 -29.08 11.84 9.89
CA GLU A 126 -27.76 11.20 10.06
C GLU A 126 -27.77 9.73 9.63
N ALA A 127 -28.86 9.00 9.82
CA ALA A 127 -29.00 7.64 9.31
C ALA A 127 -29.02 7.64 7.76
N GLN A 128 -29.68 8.62 7.13
CA GLN A 128 -29.62 8.80 5.68
C GLN A 128 -28.22 9.20 5.22
N ALA A 129 -27.55 10.12 5.92
CA ALA A 129 -26.19 10.52 5.62
C ALA A 129 -25.19 9.35 5.75
N HIS A 130 -25.35 8.49 6.76
CA HIS A 130 -24.58 7.26 6.92
C HIS A 130 -24.76 6.33 5.71
N GLU A 131 -26.00 6.09 5.26
CA GLU A 131 -26.26 5.23 4.10
C GLU A 131 -25.70 5.85 2.81
N VAL A 132 -25.87 7.15 2.57
CA VAL A 132 -25.29 7.86 1.41
C VAL A 132 -23.77 7.77 1.40
N ALA A 133 -23.11 7.99 2.54
CA ALA A 133 -21.67 7.88 2.67
C ALA A 133 -21.20 6.43 2.44
N THR A 134 -21.91 5.44 2.95
CA THR A 134 -21.64 4.00 2.73
C THR A 134 -21.72 3.63 1.25
N LEU A 135 -22.81 4.01 0.57
CA LEU A 135 -22.98 3.79 -0.87
C LEU A 135 -21.86 4.47 -1.68
N ARG A 136 -21.46 5.68 -1.29
CA ARG A 136 -20.34 6.39 -1.92
C ARG A 136 -19.01 5.67 -1.70
N LEU A 137 -18.69 5.30 -0.47
CA LEU A 137 -17.41 4.68 -0.11
C LEU A 137 -17.17 3.39 -0.88
N TYR A 138 -18.15 2.53 -0.93
CA TYR A 138 -18.01 1.20 -1.51
C TYR A 138 -18.38 1.15 -2.99
N GLY A 139 -19.45 1.82 -3.42
CA GLY A 139 -19.91 1.80 -4.81
C GLY A 139 -19.02 2.60 -5.77
N ALA A 140 -18.39 3.69 -5.31
CA ALA A 140 -17.47 4.46 -6.14
C ALA A 140 -16.08 3.83 -6.24
N GLY A 141 -15.78 2.83 -5.41
CA GLY A 141 -14.49 2.15 -5.38
C GLY A 141 -14.07 1.57 -6.73
N ALA A 142 -12.76 1.49 -6.96
CA ALA A 142 -12.23 0.91 -8.20
C ALA A 142 -12.37 -0.62 -8.26
N SER A 143 -12.48 -1.29 -7.10
CA SER A 143 -12.41 -2.75 -7.02
C SER A 143 -13.57 -3.49 -7.70
N PRO A 144 -14.85 -3.14 -7.53
CA PRO A 144 -15.93 -3.80 -8.26
C PRO A 144 -15.82 -3.64 -9.78
N LYS A 145 -15.33 -2.49 -10.24
CA LYS A 145 -15.11 -2.20 -11.67
C LYS A 145 -13.98 -3.04 -12.28
N LYS A 146 -13.16 -3.70 -11.46
CA LYS A 146 -12.06 -4.54 -11.95
C LYS A 146 -12.56 -5.78 -12.67
N PHE A 147 -13.72 -6.37 -12.30
CA PHE A 147 -14.26 -7.51 -13.02
C PHE A 147 -14.53 -7.20 -14.50
N ALA A 148 -15.23 -6.10 -14.80
CA ALA A 148 -15.44 -5.66 -16.19
C ALA A 148 -14.12 -5.34 -16.91
N ARG A 149 -13.10 -4.84 -16.19
CA ARG A 149 -11.79 -4.56 -16.76
C ARG A 149 -10.98 -5.84 -17.02
N LEU A 150 -11.06 -6.85 -16.14
CA LEU A 150 -10.50 -8.18 -16.36
C LEU A 150 -11.11 -8.82 -17.61
N GLU A 151 -12.44 -8.78 -17.72
CA GLU A 151 -13.18 -9.29 -18.86
C GLU A 151 -12.76 -8.61 -20.18
N ALA A 152 -12.67 -7.29 -20.20
CA ALA A 152 -12.33 -6.51 -21.39
C ALA A 152 -10.87 -6.66 -21.86
N GLN A 153 -9.94 -7.08 -20.98
CA GLN A 153 -8.50 -7.12 -21.28
C GLN A 153 -7.93 -8.53 -21.45
N GLN A 154 -8.71 -9.53 -21.15
CA GLN A 154 -8.29 -10.92 -21.36
C GLN A 154 -8.31 -11.29 -22.85
N VAL A 155 -7.47 -12.25 -23.24
CA VAL A 155 -7.51 -12.93 -24.51
C VAL A 155 -7.42 -14.43 -24.23
N ASP A 156 -8.40 -15.19 -24.70
CA ASP A 156 -8.52 -16.64 -24.49
C ASP A 156 -8.47 -17.03 -23.00
N GLY A 157 -9.14 -16.26 -22.14
CA GLY A 157 -9.17 -16.49 -20.70
C GLY A 157 -7.85 -16.16 -19.96
N VAL A 158 -6.91 -15.49 -20.62
CA VAL A 158 -5.61 -15.15 -20.02
C VAL A 158 -5.38 -13.63 -20.03
N LEU A 159 -5.01 -13.10 -18.87
CA LEU A 159 -4.67 -11.70 -18.68
C LEU A 159 -3.17 -11.51 -18.88
N ARG A 160 -2.76 -10.83 -19.96
CA ARG A 160 -1.37 -10.59 -20.35
C ARG A 160 -1.01 -9.12 -20.27
N GLY A 161 0.30 -8.80 -20.28
CA GLY A 161 0.80 -7.44 -20.44
C GLY A 161 0.43 -6.48 -19.30
N GLN A 162 0.34 -6.96 -18.09
CA GLN A 162 -0.13 -6.17 -16.94
C GLN A 162 0.96 -5.34 -16.27
N TYR A 163 2.24 -5.51 -16.65
CA TYR A 163 3.36 -4.85 -16.00
C TYR A 163 4.08 -3.87 -16.90
N ARG A 164 4.58 -2.80 -16.29
CA ARG A 164 5.63 -1.94 -16.84
C ARG A 164 6.90 -2.19 -16.03
N PHE A 165 7.96 -2.62 -16.72
CA PHE A 165 9.29 -2.75 -16.13
C PHE A 165 9.76 -1.40 -15.62
N ALA A 166 10.25 -1.33 -14.38
CA ALA A 166 10.68 -0.09 -13.73
C ALA A 166 9.67 1.07 -13.84
N GLY A 167 8.37 0.76 -13.86
CA GLY A 167 7.32 1.75 -14.15
C GLY A 167 7.17 2.84 -13.09
N ALA A 168 7.56 2.58 -11.83
CA ALA A 168 7.68 3.61 -10.79
C ALA A 168 8.97 4.40 -11.02
N GLY A 169 8.85 5.57 -11.63
CA GLY A 169 9.99 6.35 -12.12
C GLY A 169 11.03 6.70 -11.06
N GLN A 170 10.63 6.80 -9.77
CA GLN A 170 11.55 7.17 -8.70
C GLN A 170 12.24 5.94 -8.10
N THR A 171 11.51 4.87 -7.79
CA THR A 171 12.04 3.68 -7.10
C THR A 171 12.39 2.55 -8.05
N GLY A 172 11.89 2.60 -9.28
CA GLY A 172 12.03 1.52 -10.26
C GLY A 172 11.24 0.26 -9.92
N ARG A 173 10.27 0.33 -8.99
CA ARG A 173 9.33 -0.77 -8.78
C ARG A 173 8.57 -1.08 -10.07
N MET A 174 8.19 -2.34 -10.25
CA MET A 174 7.24 -2.72 -11.28
C MET A 174 5.91 -2.02 -11.01
N THR A 175 5.28 -1.46 -12.03
CA THR A 175 3.93 -0.93 -11.91
C THR A 175 2.96 -1.72 -12.75
N SER A 176 1.72 -1.79 -12.29
CA SER A 176 0.63 -2.39 -13.07
C SER A 176 0.03 -1.39 -14.04
N ARG A 177 -0.50 -1.91 -15.14
CA ARG A 177 -1.42 -1.20 -16.04
C ARG A 177 -2.68 -2.04 -16.25
N GLY A 178 -3.65 -1.50 -16.94
CA GLY A 178 -4.87 -2.22 -17.25
C GLY A 178 -5.69 -2.55 -16.00
N ALA A 179 -5.87 -3.81 -15.70
CA ALA A 179 -6.62 -4.28 -14.52
C ALA A 179 -5.94 -3.96 -13.19
N GLN A 180 -4.67 -3.56 -13.24
CA GLN A 180 -3.87 -3.20 -12.07
C GLN A 180 -3.89 -4.31 -10.99
N ILE A 181 -3.47 -5.52 -11.37
CA ILE A 181 -3.52 -6.70 -10.49
C ILE A 181 -2.69 -6.55 -9.21
N GLN A 182 -1.65 -5.72 -9.20
CA GLN A 182 -0.89 -5.41 -7.99
C GLN A 182 -1.71 -4.62 -6.95
N ASN A 183 -2.73 -3.87 -7.39
CA ASN A 183 -3.59 -3.04 -6.55
C ASN A 183 -4.94 -3.72 -6.24
N LEU A 184 -5.00 -5.05 -6.25
CA LEU A 184 -6.16 -5.80 -5.75
C LEU A 184 -6.19 -5.71 -4.23
N THR A 185 -7.40 -5.55 -3.65
CA THR A 185 -7.53 -5.45 -2.20
C THR A 185 -6.88 -6.63 -1.49
N ARG A 186 -6.23 -6.34 -0.35
CA ARG A 186 -5.61 -7.37 0.49
C ARG A 186 -6.61 -8.03 1.45
N ASP A 187 -7.70 -7.33 1.76
CA ASP A 187 -8.76 -7.87 2.59
C ASP A 187 -9.43 -9.05 1.88
N VAL A 188 -9.89 -10.00 2.65
CA VAL A 188 -10.61 -11.18 2.18
C VAL A 188 -11.97 -11.29 2.87
N LEU A 189 -12.90 -11.98 2.24
CA LEU A 189 -14.22 -12.26 2.81
C LEU A 189 -14.20 -13.67 3.44
N GLY A 190 -14.56 -13.75 4.74
CA GLY A 190 -14.69 -15.01 5.46
C GLY A 190 -13.40 -15.51 6.14
N GLU A 191 -13.53 -16.63 6.89
CA GLU A 191 -12.46 -17.16 7.76
C GLU A 191 -11.42 -17.99 7.00
N ASP A 192 -11.80 -18.59 5.88
CA ASP A 192 -10.98 -19.55 5.12
C ASP A 192 -10.17 -18.89 3.98
N GLY A 193 -10.19 -17.58 3.90
CA GLY A 193 -9.68 -16.85 2.75
C GLY A 193 -10.67 -16.86 1.59
N ALA A 194 -10.55 -15.89 0.67
CA ALA A 194 -11.53 -15.69 -0.40
C ALA A 194 -11.58 -16.82 -1.43
N ALA A 195 -10.52 -17.64 -1.56
CA ALA A 195 -10.40 -18.62 -2.63
C ALA A 195 -11.52 -19.68 -2.65
N GLU A 196 -11.91 -20.16 -1.49
CA GLU A 196 -12.89 -21.25 -1.32
C GLU A 196 -14.19 -20.77 -0.63
N SER A 197 -14.41 -19.44 -0.56
CA SER A 197 -15.60 -18.92 0.11
C SER A 197 -16.89 -19.38 -0.59
N PRO A 198 -17.97 -19.61 0.18
CA PRO A 198 -19.28 -19.97 -0.39
C PRO A 198 -19.76 -18.95 -1.43
N LEU A 199 -19.46 -17.67 -1.23
CA LEU A 199 -19.83 -16.61 -2.16
C LEU A 199 -19.10 -16.74 -3.50
N VAL A 200 -17.81 -17.06 -3.50
CA VAL A 200 -17.04 -17.28 -4.74
C VAL A 200 -17.64 -18.44 -5.53
N LYS A 201 -18.01 -19.55 -4.86
CA LYS A 201 -18.68 -20.71 -5.47
C LYS A 201 -20.05 -20.32 -6.03
N ALA A 202 -20.86 -19.64 -5.25
CA ALA A 202 -22.20 -19.22 -5.68
C ALA A 202 -22.17 -18.30 -6.93
N ILE A 203 -21.21 -17.37 -7.00
CA ILE A 203 -21.02 -16.50 -8.18
C ILE A 203 -20.57 -17.32 -9.38
N ALA A 204 -19.62 -18.26 -9.21
CA ALA A 204 -19.17 -19.13 -10.28
C ALA A 204 -20.31 -20.04 -10.82
N GLU A 205 -21.27 -20.39 -9.98
CA GLU A 205 -22.49 -21.16 -10.29
C GLU A 205 -23.64 -20.27 -10.81
N GLY A 206 -23.46 -18.95 -10.89
CA GLY A 206 -24.42 -18.03 -11.51
C GLY A 206 -25.46 -17.46 -10.55
N CYS A 207 -25.17 -17.30 -9.25
CA CYS A 207 -26.12 -16.72 -8.30
C CYS A 207 -26.61 -15.33 -8.76
N ASP A 208 -27.83 -14.95 -8.34
CA ASP A 208 -28.42 -13.64 -8.63
C ASP A 208 -27.97 -12.55 -7.64
N TYR A 209 -28.38 -11.31 -7.91
CA TYR A 209 -28.04 -10.17 -7.07
C TYR A 209 -28.64 -10.27 -5.65
N ALA A 210 -29.82 -10.84 -5.51
CA ALA A 210 -30.45 -11.02 -4.21
C ALA A 210 -29.63 -11.97 -3.32
N ALA A 211 -29.13 -13.07 -3.90
CA ALA A 211 -28.24 -13.99 -3.21
C ALA A 211 -26.89 -13.34 -2.84
N LEU A 212 -26.30 -12.50 -3.71
CA LEU A 212 -25.12 -11.72 -3.38
C LEU A 212 -25.39 -10.76 -2.19
N ALA A 213 -26.48 -10.02 -2.23
CA ALA A 213 -26.83 -9.07 -1.18
C ALA A 213 -27.06 -9.78 0.17
N ALA A 214 -27.72 -10.94 0.15
CA ALA A 214 -27.99 -11.75 1.35
C ALA A 214 -26.78 -12.56 1.86
N ALA A 215 -25.72 -12.71 1.07
CA ALA A 215 -24.57 -13.51 1.45
C ALA A 215 -23.90 -12.97 2.74
N SER A 216 -23.37 -13.88 3.57
CA SER A 216 -22.70 -13.53 4.82
C SER A 216 -21.33 -12.84 4.56
N PRO A 217 -20.99 -11.79 5.35
CA PRO A 217 -21.81 -11.11 6.35
C PRO A 217 -22.91 -10.26 5.70
N ALA A 218 -24.13 -10.32 6.22
CA ALA A 218 -25.29 -9.67 5.60
C ALA A 218 -25.25 -8.12 5.70
N ASP A 219 -24.58 -7.59 6.72
CA ASP A 219 -24.34 -6.16 6.96
C ASP A 219 -23.30 -5.53 6.03
N VAL A 220 -22.55 -6.34 5.29
CA VAL A 220 -21.54 -5.85 4.33
C VAL A 220 -22.22 -5.54 2.99
N PRO A 221 -22.11 -4.30 2.45
CA PRO A 221 -22.68 -3.94 1.15
C PRO A 221 -22.18 -4.84 0.00
N ALA A 222 -23.03 -5.11 -0.99
CA ALA A 222 -22.72 -5.96 -2.14
C ALA A 222 -21.45 -5.50 -2.89
N ALA A 223 -21.30 -4.18 -3.12
CA ALA A 223 -20.08 -3.60 -3.70
C ALA A 223 -18.82 -3.95 -2.90
N ARG A 224 -18.90 -3.95 -1.57
CA ARG A 224 -17.77 -4.32 -0.71
C ARG A 224 -17.48 -5.81 -0.78
N LYS A 225 -18.50 -6.66 -0.77
CA LYS A 225 -18.34 -8.13 -0.98
C LYS A 225 -17.62 -8.41 -2.30
N LEU A 226 -18.08 -7.82 -3.41
CA LEU A 226 -17.42 -7.94 -4.71
C LEU A 226 -15.99 -7.44 -4.69
N ALA A 227 -15.71 -6.32 -4.01
CA ALA A 227 -14.33 -5.81 -3.88
C ALA A 227 -13.39 -6.79 -3.18
N LEU A 228 -13.89 -7.53 -2.18
CA LEU A 228 -13.12 -8.48 -1.38
C LEU A 228 -12.80 -9.80 -2.10
N ILE A 229 -13.50 -10.09 -3.18
CA ILE A 229 -13.40 -11.36 -3.92
C ILE A 229 -12.84 -11.20 -5.35
N VAL A 230 -12.18 -10.09 -5.67
CA VAL A 230 -11.56 -9.91 -7.00
C VAL A 230 -10.38 -10.86 -7.23
N ARG A 231 -9.55 -11.11 -6.19
CA ARG A 231 -8.37 -11.98 -6.31
C ARG A 231 -8.67 -13.40 -6.76
N PRO A 232 -9.73 -14.07 -6.27
CA PRO A 232 -10.14 -15.40 -6.71
C PRO A 232 -10.47 -15.52 -8.20
N ALA A 233 -10.62 -14.42 -8.93
CA ALA A 233 -10.73 -14.45 -10.40
C ALA A 233 -9.47 -14.96 -11.09
N LEU A 234 -8.31 -14.83 -10.43
CA LEU A 234 -7.02 -15.31 -10.93
C LEU A 234 -6.84 -16.77 -10.51
N VAL A 235 -6.70 -17.67 -11.49
CA VAL A 235 -6.69 -19.12 -11.25
C VAL A 235 -5.53 -19.81 -11.94
N ALA A 236 -5.18 -20.99 -11.45
CA ALA A 236 -4.32 -21.90 -12.17
C ALA A 236 -5.06 -22.59 -13.34
N GLY A 237 -4.35 -22.91 -14.40
CA GLY A 237 -4.87 -23.72 -15.50
C GLY A 237 -5.37 -25.10 -15.07
N PRO A 238 -6.03 -25.85 -15.97
CA PRO A 238 -6.46 -27.23 -15.68
C PRO A 238 -5.30 -28.12 -15.23
N GLY A 239 -5.51 -28.97 -14.20
CA GLY A 239 -4.49 -29.84 -13.65
C GLY A 239 -3.33 -29.17 -12.92
N LYS A 240 -3.44 -27.84 -12.65
CA LYS A 240 -2.39 -27.03 -12.01
C LYS A 240 -2.87 -26.32 -10.76
N LEU A 241 -1.91 -25.86 -9.96
CA LEU A 241 -2.08 -25.00 -8.79
C LEU A 241 -1.21 -23.74 -8.92
N LEU A 242 -1.63 -22.67 -8.28
CA LEU A 242 -0.79 -21.51 -7.99
C LEU A 242 -0.03 -21.78 -6.69
N VAL A 243 1.26 -21.47 -6.72
CA VAL A 243 2.15 -21.48 -5.55
C VAL A 243 2.73 -20.09 -5.45
N TRP A 244 2.56 -19.45 -4.31
CA TRP A 244 3.12 -18.10 -4.11
C TRP A 244 3.79 -17.92 -2.77
N SER A 245 4.67 -16.95 -2.73
CA SER A 245 5.45 -16.59 -1.55
C SER A 245 5.57 -15.08 -1.46
N ASP A 246 5.35 -14.53 -0.25
CA ASP A 246 5.35 -13.10 0.09
C ASP A 246 6.41 -12.86 1.18
N TRP A 247 7.27 -11.84 1.03
CA TRP A 247 8.23 -11.52 2.07
C TRP A 247 7.56 -10.88 3.28
N SER A 248 7.89 -11.39 4.45
CA SER A 248 7.37 -10.86 5.71
C SER A 248 8.10 -9.58 6.09
N ALA A 249 7.37 -8.45 6.17
CA ALA A 249 7.85 -7.15 6.64
C ALA A 249 9.15 -6.66 5.97
N ILE A 250 9.27 -6.82 4.65
CA ILE A 250 10.52 -6.56 3.92
C ILE A 250 11.06 -5.14 4.13
N GLU A 251 10.20 -4.13 4.11
CA GLU A 251 10.60 -2.73 4.28
C GLU A 251 11.13 -2.48 5.71
N ALA A 252 10.50 -3.06 6.72
CA ALA A 252 10.95 -2.97 8.11
C ALA A 252 12.28 -3.69 8.37
N ARG A 253 12.67 -4.63 7.51
CA ARG A 253 13.98 -5.31 7.53
C ARG A 253 15.04 -4.53 6.76
N ILE A 254 14.68 -4.00 5.59
CA ILE A 254 15.60 -3.25 4.73
C ILE A 254 16.04 -1.94 5.39
N THR A 255 15.14 -1.22 6.07
CA THR A 255 15.48 0.08 6.66
C THR A 255 16.65 0.01 7.65
N PRO A 256 16.62 -0.83 8.71
CA PRO A 256 17.76 -0.97 9.61
C PRO A 256 18.99 -1.57 8.91
N TRP A 257 18.81 -2.49 7.95
CA TRP A 257 19.94 -3.01 7.19
C TRP A 257 20.65 -1.93 6.37
N LEU A 258 19.91 -0.99 5.77
CA LEU A 258 20.48 0.16 5.06
C LEU A 258 21.18 1.13 6.00
N ALA A 259 20.67 1.33 7.21
CA ALA A 259 21.28 2.21 8.21
C ALA A 259 22.67 1.71 8.65
N ALA A 260 22.88 0.41 8.73
CA ALA A 260 24.15 -0.26 9.00
C ALA A 260 24.87 0.23 10.30
N SER A 261 24.12 0.69 11.29
CA SER A 261 24.61 1.07 12.61
C SER A 261 24.46 -0.09 13.61
N GLU A 262 25.18 -0.03 14.73
CA GLU A 262 25.11 -1.05 15.78
C GLU A 262 23.69 -1.17 16.36
N ASP A 263 23.02 -0.04 16.60
CA ASP A 263 21.64 -0.05 17.11
C ASP A 263 20.64 -0.58 16.08
N ALA A 264 20.85 -0.29 14.80
CA ALA A 264 20.07 -0.87 13.72
C ALA A 264 20.27 -2.40 13.60
N GLU A 265 21.49 -2.90 13.85
CA GLU A 265 21.79 -4.34 13.87
C GLU A 265 21.01 -5.08 14.96
N ARG A 266 20.82 -4.46 16.13
CA ARG A 266 19.95 -5.02 17.20
C ARG A 266 18.51 -5.25 16.73
N VAL A 267 17.98 -4.35 15.88
CA VAL A 267 16.65 -4.54 15.27
C VAL A 267 16.65 -5.75 14.32
N LEU A 268 17.72 -5.93 13.54
CA LEU A 268 17.85 -7.11 12.67
C LEU A 268 17.99 -8.41 13.49
N ASP A 269 18.61 -8.37 14.66
CA ASP A 269 18.69 -9.54 15.55
C ASP A 269 17.33 -9.95 16.10
N ILE A 270 16.42 -9.00 16.36
CA ILE A 270 15.03 -9.32 16.73
C ILE A 270 14.35 -10.10 15.59
N PHE A 271 14.51 -9.66 14.34
CA PHE A 271 14.01 -10.40 13.19
C PHE A 271 14.61 -11.80 13.08
N ARG A 272 15.92 -11.93 13.18
CA ARG A 272 16.61 -13.24 13.13
C ARG A 272 16.16 -14.18 14.25
N ALA A 273 15.94 -13.64 15.44
CA ALA A 273 15.46 -14.42 16.59
C ALA A 273 14.03 -14.92 16.39
N SER A 274 13.11 -14.02 16.03
CA SER A 274 11.71 -14.36 15.82
C SER A 274 11.50 -15.26 14.60
N ASP A 275 12.31 -15.09 13.54
CA ASP A 275 12.27 -15.97 12.36
C ASP A 275 12.71 -17.41 12.68
N ARG A 276 13.66 -17.58 13.60
CA ARG A 276 14.12 -18.91 14.05
C ARG A 276 13.19 -19.53 15.08
N ASN A 277 12.55 -18.72 15.89
CA ASN A 277 11.62 -19.17 16.92
C ASN A 277 10.38 -18.26 16.98
N PRO A 278 9.27 -18.66 16.33
CA PRO A 278 8.02 -17.90 16.32
C PRO A 278 7.35 -17.68 17.69
N SER A 279 7.85 -18.31 18.75
CA SER A 279 7.39 -18.07 20.12
C SER A 279 8.01 -16.82 20.74
N LEU A 280 9.06 -16.27 20.13
CA LEU A 280 9.66 -15.02 20.58
C LEU A 280 8.86 -13.82 20.07
N PRO A 281 8.91 -12.69 20.80
CA PRO A 281 8.26 -11.45 20.37
C PRO A 281 8.75 -11.02 18.99
N ASP A 282 7.82 -10.77 18.08
CA ASP A 282 8.15 -10.15 16.80
C ASP A 282 8.41 -8.64 16.95
N ILE A 283 8.93 -8.01 15.91
CA ILE A 283 9.29 -6.59 15.91
C ILE A 283 8.11 -5.67 16.28
N TYR A 284 6.88 -6.05 15.99
CA TYR A 284 5.69 -5.25 16.29
C TYR A 284 5.29 -5.36 17.77
N VAL A 285 5.53 -6.52 18.38
CA VAL A 285 5.38 -6.71 19.83
C VAL A 285 6.45 -5.89 20.57
N VAL A 286 7.69 -5.94 20.11
CA VAL A 286 8.79 -5.15 20.70
C VAL A 286 8.50 -3.65 20.58
N ALA A 287 8.12 -3.17 19.40
CA ALA A 287 7.77 -1.76 19.19
C ALA A 287 6.59 -1.32 20.10
N ALA A 288 5.58 -2.17 20.29
CA ALA A 288 4.49 -1.87 21.21
C ALA A 288 4.95 -1.86 22.68
N ALA A 289 5.83 -2.79 23.07
CA ALA A 289 6.40 -2.84 24.41
C ALA A 289 7.14 -1.54 24.75
N ASP A 290 7.95 -1.05 23.83
CA ASP A 290 8.68 0.22 23.94
C ASP A 290 7.71 1.42 24.03
N ILE A 291 6.70 1.50 23.13
CA ILE A 291 5.71 2.60 23.11
C ILE A 291 4.89 2.68 24.40
N PHE A 292 4.50 1.53 24.94
CA PHE A 292 3.62 1.46 26.12
C PHE A 292 4.36 1.23 27.44
N HIS A 293 5.70 1.11 27.40
CA HIS A 293 6.54 0.82 28.56
C HIS A 293 6.08 -0.44 29.31
N LYS A 294 5.75 -1.51 28.55
CA LYS A 294 5.31 -2.82 29.05
C LYS A 294 6.32 -3.90 28.72
N SER A 295 6.29 -5.01 29.44
CA SER A 295 7.03 -6.18 28.99
C SER A 295 6.39 -6.78 27.74
N PRO A 296 7.16 -7.41 26.82
CA PRO A 296 6.61 -8.04 25.61
C PRO A 296 5.52 -9.08 25.90
N SER A 297 5.54 -9.74 27.05
CA SER A 297 4.53 -10.71 27.47
C SER A 297 3.18 -10.09 27.85
N GLU A 298 3.15 -8.79 28.13
CA GLU A 298 1.94 -8.03 28.50
C GLU A 298 1.27 -7.36 27.28
N ILE A 299 1.91 -7.45 26.10
CA ILE A 299 1.39 -6.82 24.88
C ILE A 299 0.21 -7.63 24.34
N ALA A 300 -0.97 -7.02 24.39
CA ALA A 300 -2.19 -7.56 23.81
C ALA A 300 -2.23 -7.36 22.28
N LYS A 301 -3.14 -8.07 21.60
CA LYS A 301 -3.31 -7.93 20.13
C LYS A 301 -3.57 -6.50 19.66
N PRO A 302 -4.40 -5.66 20.33
CA PRO A 302 -4.57 -4.27 19.97
C PRO A 302 -3.27 -3.46 20.11
N ASP A 303 -2.51 -3.65 21.19
CA ASP A 303 -1.23 -2.97 21.39
C ASP A 303 -0.23 -3.32 20.29
N ARG A 304 -0.11 -4.63 19.96
CA ARG A 304 0.72 -5.09 18.84
C ARG A 304 0.33 -4.44 17.51
N GLN A 305 -0.98 -4.20 17.29
CA GLN A 305 -1.45 -3.51 16.09
C GLN A 305 -0.96 -2.05 16.05
N ILE A 306 -0.93 -1.35 17.18
CA ILE A 306 -0.33 -0.02 17.30
C ILE A 306 1.17 -0.09 17.00
N GLY A 307 1.91 -1.05 17.56
CA GLY A 307 3.32 -1.26 17.26
C GLY A 307 3.58 -1.48 15.77
N LYS A 308 2.71 -2.25 15.09
CA LYS A 308 2.78 -2.46 13.64
C LYS A 308 2.58 -1.16 12.87
N VAL A 309 1.53 -0.41 13.18
CA VAL A 309 1.22 0.86 12.54
C VAL A 309 2.36 1.86 12.73
N ALA A 310 2.87 1.97 13.97
CA ALA A 310 3.99 2.85 14.29
C ALA A 310 5.26 2.48 13.50
N THR A 311 5.64 1.21 13.47
CA THR A 311 6.82 0.73 12.71
C THR A 311 6.71 1.07 11.22
N LEU A 312 5.53 0.89 10.61
CA LEU A 312 5.32 1.15 9.19
C LEU A 312 5.24 2.64 8.87
N ALA A 313 4.55 3.43 9.70
CA ALA A 313 4.35 4.87 9.46
C ALA A 313 5.61 5.69 9.79
N LEU A 314 6.33 5.32 10.84
CA LEU A 314 7.43 6.12 11.36
C LEU A 314 8.80 5.70 10.81
N GLY A 315 8.90 4.49 10.23
CA GLY A 315 10.15 3.94 9.70
C GLY A 315 10.83 4.82 8.64
N PHE A 316 10.07 5.64 7.91
CA PHE A 316 10.58 6.54 6.86
C PHE A 316 10.61 8.01 7.28
N GLY A 317 10.55 8.30 8.57
CA GLY A 317 10.57 9.67 9.07
C GLY A 317 9.17 10.30 9.19
N GLY A 318 8.11 9.51 9.07
CA GLY A 318 6.74 9.97 9.30
C GLY A 318 6.53 10.59 10.68
N SER A 319 5.48 11.37 10.84
CA SER A 319 5.10 12.02 12.09
C SER A 319 3.63 11.74 12.42
N VAL A 320 2.99 12.59 13.21
CA VAL A 320 1.62 12.42 13.71
C VAL A 320 0.63 12.15 12.57
N GLY A 321 0.65 12.95 11.50
CA GLY A 321 -0.24 12.75 10.35
C GLY A 321 -0.05 11.37 9.70
N ALA A 322 1.19 11.00 9.35
CA ALA A 322 1.49 9.69 8.76
C ALA A 322 1.08 8.52 9.67
N LEU A 323 1.24 8.67 11.00
CA LEU A 323 0.77 7.66 11.96
C LEU A 323 -0.75 7.53 11.95
N GLN A 324 -1.47 8.65 11.98
CA GLN A 324 -2.95 8.65 11.96
C GLN A 324 -3.50 8.08 10.65
N ASP A 325 -2.94 8.45 9.51
CA ASP A 325 -3.35 7.95 8.19
C ASP A 325 -3.10 6.45 8.06
N MET A 326 -1.93 5.99 8.50
CA MET A 326 -1.64 4.55 8.53
C MET A 326 -2.57 3.81 9.50
N ALA A 327 -2.85 4.38 10.68
CA ALA A 327 -3.77 3.81 11.66
C ALA A 327 -5.18 3.64 11.06
N LEU A 328 -5.69 4.65 10.36
CA LEU A 328 -6.98 4.57 9.67
C LEU A 328 -7.01 3.48 8.59
N ALA A 329 -5.92 3.32 7.82
CA ALA A 329 -5.81 2.24 6.84
C ALA A 329 -5.90 0.85 7.50
N TYR A 330 -5.47 0.74 8.75
CA TYR A 330 -5.59 -0.46 9.59
C TYR A 330 -6.83 -0.45 10.51
N ARG A 331 -7.76 0.50 10.32
CA ARG A 331 -8.99 0.67 11.11
C ARG A 331 -8.75 0.90 12.61
N VAL A 332 -7.68 1.59 12.91
CA VAL A 332 -7.35 2.04 14.25
C VAL A 332 -7.50 3.56 14.28
N HIS A 333 -8.34 4.06 15.18
CA HIS A 333 -8.45 5.49 15.43
C HIS A 333 -7.47 5.87 16.53
N ILE A 334 -6.67 6.91 16.30
CA ILE A 334 -5.69 7.44 17.27
C ILE A 334 -5.88 8.96 17.36
N GLU A 335 -6.21 9.43 18.53
CA GLU A 335 -6.35 10.87 18.80
C GLU A 335 -5.00 11.59 18.61
N PRO A 336 -5.00 12.88 18.19
CA PRO A 336 -3.76 13.62 17.90
C PRO A 336 -2.77 13.67 19.07
N ALA A 337 -3.25 13.81 20.31
CA ALA A 337 -2.40 13.81 21.48
C ALA A 337 -1.73 12.46 21.74
N GLU A 338 -2.49 11.37 21.59
CA GLU A 338 -1.98 10.02 21.72
C GLU A 338 -1.03 9.67 20.55
N ALA A 339 -1.36 10.10 19.33
CA ALA A 339 -0.47 9.94 18.18
C ALA A 339 0.89 10.64 18.41
N ARG A 340 0.89 11.83 19.01
CA ARG A 340 2.13 12.54 19.39
C ARG A 340 2.93 11.73 20.39
N ARG A 341 2.30 11.22 21.45
CA ARG A 341 2.95 10.39 22.48
C ARG A 341 3.59 9.13 21.85
N ILE A 342 2.86 8.46 20.94
CA ILE A 342 3.37 7.26 20.25
C ILE A 342 4.58 7.60 19.36
N VAL A 343 4.51 8.71 18.60
CA VAL A 343 5.63 9.16 17.75
C VAL A 343 6.88 9.44 18.59
N ASP A 344 6.72 10.14 19.71
CA ASP A 344 7.84 10.52 20.56
C ASP A 344 8.46 9.27 21.23
N ALA A 345 7.65 8.37 21.81
CA ALA A 345 8.12 7.12 22.41
C ALA A 345 8.80 6.20 21.38
N TRP A 346 8.22 6.05 20.17
CA TRP A 346 8.84 5.24 19.12
C TRP A 346 10.20 5.82 18.68
N ARG A 347 10.31 7.14 18.55
CA ARG A 347 11.56 7.81 18.17
C ARG A 347 12.63 7.73 19.25
N GLU A 348 12.22 7.72 20.52
CA GLU A 348 13.13 7.51 21.65
C GLU A 348 13.70 6.09 21.64
N ALA A 349 12.86 5.08 21.37
CA ALA A 349 13.26 3.68 21.28
C ALA A 349 14.08 3.36 19.99
N ASN A 350 13.99 4.20 18.96
CA ASN A 350 14.64 3.97 17.66
C ASN A 350 15.55 5.15 17.23
N PRO A 351 16.58 5.51 18.02
CA PRO A 351 17.48 6.61 17.67
C PRO A 351 18.20 6.39 16.35
N TRP A 352 18.56 5.12 16.04
CA TRP A 352 19.18 4.71 14.78
C TRP A 352 18.40 5.16 13.54
N ALA A 353 17.08 5.15 13.61
CA ALA A 353 16.23 5.53 12.49
C ALA A 353 16.33 7.04 12.23
N ARG A 354 16.30 7.86 13.30
CA ARG A 354 16.47 9.31 13.22
C ARG A 354 17.85 9.69 12.69
N GLU A 355 18.88 8.98 13.12
CA GLU A 355 20.25 9.18 12.62
C GLU A 355 20.36 8.80 11.14
N PHE A 356 19.71 7.73 10.73
CA PHE A 356 19.71 7.28 9.33
C PHE A 356 18.96 8.23 8.41
N TRP A 357 17.74 8.66 8.75
CA TRP A 357 17.03 9.64 7.90
C TRP A 357 17.81 10.94 7.82
N GLY A 358 18.33 11.37 8.95
CA GLY A 358 18.98 12.63 9.10
C GLY A 358 18.01 13.81 9.14
N ALA A 359 18.58 14.94 9.41
CA ALA A 359 17.91 16.25 9.44
C ALA A 359 18.96 17.36 9.31
N HIS A 360 18.50 18.59 9.29
CA HIS A 360 19.32 19.74 9.60
C HIS A 360 19.03 20.17 11.04
N ARG A 361 20.01 20.16 11.91
CA ARG A 361 19.90 20.54 13.31
C ARG A 361 21.20 21.19 13.78
N ASP A 362 21.08 22.30 14.49
CA ASP A 362 22.22 23.02 15.10
C ASP A 362 23.33 23.41 14.10
N GLY A 363 22.94 23.73 12.85
CA GLY A 363 23.87 24.10 11.78
C GLY A 363 24.50 22.91 11.03
N GLU A 364 24.22 21.67 11.43
CA GLU A 364 24.73 20.46 10.79
C GLU A 364 23.63 19.63 10.15
N SER A 365 23.95 19.08 8.98
CA SER A 365 23.12 18.10 8.28
C SER A 365 23.73 16.71 8.41
N PHE A 366 22.92 15.71 8.74
CA PHE A 366 23.39 14.33 8.97
C PHE A 366 22.46 13.30 8.32
N GLY A 367 22.87 12.05 8.33
CA GLY A 367 22.13 10.92 7.76
C GLY A 367 21.95 11.02 6.24
N LEU A 368 20.89 10.43 5.72
CA LEU A 368 20.56 10.48 4.28
C LEU A 368 20.41 11.92 3.77
N TRP A 369 19.74 12.76 4.57
CA TRP A 369 19.58 14.17 4.23
C TRP A 369 20.92 14.90 4.18
N GLY A 370 21.76 14.74 5.20
CA GLY A 370 23.08 15.36 5.25
C GLY A 370 23.97 14.91 4.10
N ALA A 371 24.03 13.62 3.82
CA ALA A 371 24.79 13.08 2.70
C ALA A 371 24.32 13.62 1.34
N ALA A 372 23.00 13.69 1.14
CA ALA A 372 22.41 14.22 -0.10
C ALA A 372 22.73 15.71 -0.28
N MET A 373 22.64 16.52 0.79
CA MET A 373 22.96 17.95 0.72
C MET A 373 24.45 18.21 0.53
N SER A 374 25.31 17.49 1.23
CA SER A 374 26.77 17.60 1.04
C SER A 374 27.21 17.23 -0.39
N ALA A 375 26.61 16.18 -0.98
CA ALA A 375 26.86 15.86 -2.38
C ALA A 375 26.39 16.97 -3.33
N TRP A 376 25.22 17.57 -3.06
CA TRP A 376 24.66 18.64 -3.89
C TRP A 376 25.47 19.95 -3.80
N GLU A 377 25.99 20.28 -2.61
CA GLU A 377 26.81 21.48 -2.36
C GLU A 377 28.24 21.36 -2.89
N ALA A 378 28.73 20.12 -3.04
CA ALA A 378 30.07 19.81 -3.56
C ALA A 378 29.99 18.89 -4.78
N PRO A 379 29.71 19.41 -5.98
CA PRO A 379 29.54 18.61 -7.20
C PRO A 379 30.72 17.67 -7.45
N GLY A 380 30.41 16.41 -7.72
CA GLY A 380 31.40 15.35 -7.94
C GLY A 380 31.92 14.67 -6.67
N LEU A 381 31.62 15.20 -5.48
CA LEU A 381 31.92 14.52 -4.22
C LEU A 381 30.94 13.36 -4.01
N ILE A 382 31.49 12.19 -3.65
CA ILE A 382 30.69 11.05 -3.20
C ILE A 382 30.56 11.11 -1.69
N THR A 383 29.32 11.14 -1.22
CA THR A 383 28.98 11.11 0.20
C THR A 383 28.14 9.88 0.52
N SER A 384 28.02 9.49 1.77
CA SER A 384 27.25 8.30 2.13
C SER A 384 26.57 8.41 3.50
N ALA A 385 25.46 7.67 3.65
CA ALA A 385 24.81 7.40 4.93
C ALA A 385 24.42 5.92 4.96
N GLY A 386 24.97 5.17 5.92
CA GLY A 386 24.83 3.72 5.94
C GLY A 386 25.31 3.09 4.63
N ARG A 387 24.45 2.28 4.00
CA ARG A 387 24.73 1.59 2.72
C ARG A 387 24.31 2.38 1.47
N ILE A 388 23.90 3.63 1.63
CA ILE A 388 23.45 4.51 0.54
C ILE A 388 24.53 5.56 0.25
N ALA A 389 24.85 5.77 -1.02
CA ALA A 389 25.78 6.82 -1.45
C ALA A 389 25.08 7.85 -2.34
N PHE A 390 25.62 9.06 -2.36
CA PHE A 390 25.12 10.17 -3.18
C PHE A 390 26.25 10.81 -3.97
N ILE A 391 25.91 11.32 -5.15
CA ILE A 391 26.78 12.17 -5.97
C ILE A 391 25.91 13.14 -6.77
N PHE A 392 26.30 14.41 -6.83
CA PHE A 392 25.68 15.38 -7.71
C PHE A 392 26.53 15.60 -8.96
N ARG A 393 25.90 15.55 -10.13
CA ARG A 393 26.53 15.76 -11.44
C ARG A 393 25.87 16.96 -12.14
N GLU A 394 26.62 18.06 -12.29
CA GLU A 394 26.13 19.27 -12.96
C GLU A 394 25.93 19.08 -14.46
N ASP A 395 26.77 18.23 -15.08
CA ASP A 395 26.79 17.93 -16.50
C ASP A 395 25.67 16.99 -16.96
N TYR A 396 24.86 16.45 -16.05
CA TYR A 396 23.79 15.51 -16.40
C TYR A 396 22.41 16.13 -16.21
N LEU A 397 21.62 16.25 -17.32
CA LEU A 397 20.25 16.77 -17.36
C LEU A 397 20.05 18.16 -16.71
N GLY A 398 21.09 19.01 -16.72
CA GLY A 398 21.07 20.33 -16.10
C GLY A 398 21.16 20.28 -14.57
N GLY A 399 21.97 19.37 -14.07
CA GLY A 399 22.24 19.05 -12.68
C GLY A 399 21.33 17.93 -12.15
N THR A 400 21.94 16.84 -11.67
CA THR A 400 21.18 15.71 -11.12
C THR A 400 21.87 15.16 -9.90
N LEU A 401 21.12 15.05 -8.80
CA LEU A 401 21.54 14.32 -7.63
C LEU A 401 21.21 12.83 -7.86
N PHE A 402 22.22 11.97 -7.73
CA PHE A 402 22.09 10.52 -7.80
C PHE A 402 22.15 9.93 -6.40
N MET A 403 21.30 8.95 -6.14
CA MET A 403 21.38 8.07 -4.99
C MET A 403 21.74 6.68 -5.48
N ALA A 404 22.86 6.12 -5.04
CA ALA A 404 23.29 4.77 -5.34
C ALA A 404 22.75 3.79 -4.30
N LEU A 405 22.01 2.79 -4.74
CA LEU A 405 21.55 1.67 -3.93
C LEU A 405 22.65 0.61 -3.80
N PRO A 406 22.57 -0.30 -2.82
CA PRO A 406 23.55 -1.38 -2.65
C PRO A 406 23.68 -2.30 -3.87
N SER A 407 22.65 -2.42 -4.68
CA SER A 407 22.65 -3.13 -5.96
C SER A 407 23.53 -2.47 -7.05
N GLY A 408 23.99 -1.25 -6.82
CA GLY A 408 24.65 -0.41 -7.81
C GLY A 408 23.69 0.39 -8.70
N ARG A 409 22.38 0.19 -8.57
CA ARG A 409 21.38 0.98 -9.32
C ARG A 409 21.32 2.40 -8.78
N LEU A 410 21.16 3.35 -9.69
CA LEU A 410 21.06 4.77 -9.38
C LEU A 410 19.61 5.25 -9.44
N LEU A 411 19.15 5.91 -8.40
CA LEU A 411 17.94 6.73 -8.39
C LEU A 411 18.31 8.18 -8.71
N THR A 412 17.45 8.90 -9.41
CA THR A 412 17.77 10.23 -9.91
C THR A 412 16.81 11.28 -9.37
N TYR A 413 17.38 12.42 -8.97
CA TYR A 413 16.65 13.62 -8.54
C TYR A 413 17.10 14.80 -9.41
N PRO A 414 16.49 14.99 -10.61
CA PRO A 414 16.94 15.99 -11.57
C PRO A 414 16.62 17.41 -11.09
N ARG A 415 17.57 18.33 -11.36
CA ARG A 415 17.45 19.76 -11.10
C ARG A 415 16.98 20.07 -9.67
N PRO A 416 17.69 19.55 -8.63
CA PRO A 416 17.37 19.89 -7.25
C PRO A 416 17.57 21.39 -7.02
N ARG A 417 16.63 22.02 -6.31
CA ARG A 417 16.73 23.44 -5.95
C ARG A 417 15.85 23.77 -4.75
N TRP A 418 16.26 24.73 -4.00
CA TRP A 418 15.43 25.36 -3.00
C TRP A 418 14.31 26.18 -3.66
N ARG A 419 13.13 26.13 -3.08
CA ARG A 419 11.99 26.97 -3.45
C ARG A 419 11.29 27.48 -2.20
N GLU A 420 10.73 28.67 -2.29
CA GLU A 420 9.76 29.14 -1.31
C GLU A 420 8.39 28.57 -1.64
N VAL A 421 7.71 28.06 -0.65
CA VAL A 421 6.32 27.60 -0.73
C VAL A 421 5.51 28.28 0.36
N GLU A 422 4.29 28.62 0.06
CA GLU A 422 3.36 29.16 1.05
C GLU A 422 2.98 28.08 2.06
N VAL A 423 2.92 28.44 3.33
CA VAL A 423 2.42 27.56 4.38
C VAL A 423 0.90 27.64 4.34
N LEU A 424 0.26 26.51 4.12
CA LEU A 424 -1.19 26.41 4.18
C LEU A 424 -1.64 26.18 5.63
N GLY A 425 -2.67 26.91 6.04
CA GLY A 425 -3.35 26.69 7.31
C GLY A 425 -4.14 25.38 7.32
N LYS A 426 -4.71 25.04 8.47
CA LYS A 426 -5.58 23.84 8.60
C LYS A 426 -6.82 23.92 7.71
N ASP A 427 -7.19 25.08 7.26
CA ASP A 427 -8.30 25.38 6.33
C ASP A 427 -7.87 25.33 4.85
N GLY A 428 -6.60 24.96 4.56
CA GLY A 428 -6.03 24.92 3.22
C GLY A 428 -5.74 26.29 2.60
N LYS A 429 -5.98 27.38 3.34
CA LYS A 429 -5.70 28.72 2.84
C LYS A 429 -4.28 29.14 3.19
N PRO A 430 -3.64 29.96 2.35
CA PRO A 430 -2.33 30.53 2.65
C PRO A 430 -2.34 31.26 3.99
N THR A 431 -1.40 30.94 4.88
CA THR A 431 -1.22 31.64 6.16
C THR A 431 -0.49 32.99 6.01
N GLY A 432 0.04 33.25 4.81
CA GLY A 432 0.97 34.38 4.59
C GLY A 432 2.40 34.04 5.01
N GLU A 433 2.63 32.95 5.69
CA GLU A 433 3.97 32.47 6.00
C GLU A 433 4.54 31.70 4.80
N LYS A 434 5.86 31.82 4.62
CA LYS A 434 6.59 31.05 3.61
C LYS A 434 7.61 30.17 4.28
N ARG A 435 7.76 28.96 3.75
CA ARG A 435 8.87 28.06 4.12
C ARG A 435 9.73 27.77 2.91
N THR A 436 10.99 27.53 3.14
CA THR A 436 11.92 27.07 2.11
C THR A 436 11.98 25.55 2.13
N GLU A 437 11.81 24.92 0.98
CA GLU A 437 11.95 23.48 0.84
C GLU A 437 12.79 23.11 -0.38
N MET A 438 13.54 22.00 -0.29
CA MET A 438 14.22 21.41 -1.43
C MET A 438 13.22 20.68 -2.32
N SER A 439 13.36 20.81 -3.63
CA SER A 439 12.49 20.15 -4.61
C SER A 439 13.30 19.67 -5.80
N PHE A 440 12.80 18.65 -6.52
CA PHE A 440 13.39 18.13 -7.75
C PHE A 440 12.34 18.01 -8.86
N ARG A 441 12.78 17.92 -10.12
CA ARG A 441 11.88 17.84 -11.26
C ARG A 441 11.38 16.42 -11.47
N ARG A 442 10.07 16.25 -11.67
CA ARG A 442 9.42 15.03 -12.18
C ARG A 442 8.91 15.26 -13.61
N ALA A 443 8.38 14.22 -14.23
CA ALA A 443 7.75 14.32 -15.57
C ALA A 443 6.63 15.37 -15.58
N HIS A 444 5.84 15.43 -14.51
CA HIS A 444 4.77 16.40 -14.32
C HIS A 444 5.06 17.22 -13.06
N GLY A 445 5.63 18.42 -13.24
CA GLY A 445 5.89 19.35 -12.13
C GLY A 445 7.16 19.08 -11.32
N ARG A 446 7.12 19.44 -10.06
CA ARG A 446 8.21 19.28 -9.09
C ARG A 446 7.68 18.59 -7.83
N ALA A 447 8.50 17.76 -7.23
CA ALA A 447 8.23 17.12 -5.95
C ALA A 447 9.18 17.64 -4.88
N LYS A 448 8.73 17.61 -3.64
CA LYS A 448 9.54 17.89 -2.46
C LYS A 448 10.62 16.82 -2.28
N LEU A 449 11.83 17.25 -1.98
CA LEU A 449 12.93 16.40 -1.58
C LEU A 449 13.22 16.63 -0.10
N TRP A 450 13.10 15.59 0.69
CA TRP A 450 13.33 15.62 2.13
C TRP A 450 13.77 14.24 2.61
N HIS A 451 14.18 14.13 3.86
CA HIS A 451 14.73 12.89 4.39
C HIS A 451 13.79 11.68 4.24
N GLY A 452 12.47 11.88 4.42
CA GLY A 452 11.49 10.79 4.27
C GLY A 452 11.40 10.28 2.83
N THR A 453 11.36 11.18 1.83
CA THR A 453 11.41 10.80 0.41
C THR A 453 12.68 10.02 0.08
N LEU A 454 13.83 10.45 0.60
CA LEU A 454 15.10 9.73 0.37
C LEU A 454 15.06 8.35 1.01
N CYS A 455 14.59 8.23 2.25
CA CYS A 455 14.50 6.96 2.96
C CYS A 455 13.54 5.99 2.28
N GLU A 456 12.31 6.43 1.98
CA GLU A 456 11.31 5.63 1.28
C GLU A 456 11.83 5.12 -0.07
N ASN A 457 12.44 6.00 -0.87
CA ASN A 457 12.97 5.64 -2.17
C ASN A 457 14.14 4.65 -2.06
N ALA A 458 15.04 4.81 -1.07
CA ALA A 458 16.13 3.88 -0.82
C ALA A 458 15.61 2.48 -0.46
N VAL A 459 14.65 2.40 0.48
CA VAL A 459 14.07 1.13 0.94
C VAL A 459 13.25 0.47 -0.16
N SER A 460 12.34 1.22 -0.77
CA SER A 460 11.48 0.73 -1.85
C SER A 460 12.27 0.31 -3.09
N GLY A 461 13.33 1.07 -3.43
CA GLY A 461 14.23 0.74 -4.52
C GLY A 461 15.02 -0.53 -4.26
N THR A 462 15.53 -0.71 -3.05
CA THR A 462 16.27 -1.92 -2.64
C THR A 462 15.35 -3.15 -2.66
N ALA A 463 14.11 -3.03 -2.15
CA ALA A 463 13.11 -4.11 -2.23
C ALA A 463 12.80 -4.51 -3.69
N ALA A 464 12.66 -3.52 -4.58
CA ALA A 464 12.46 -3.77 -6.01
C ALA A 464 13.65 -4.52 -6.64
N ASP A 465 14.88 -4.22 -6.24
CA ASP A 465 16.07 -4.89 -6.76
C ASP A 465 16.19 -6.34 -6.26
N ILE A 466 15.79 -6.62 -5.02
CA ILE A 466 15.69 -7.98 -4.49
C ILE A 466 14.65 -8.78 -5.29
N LEU A 467 13.46 -8.21 -5.51
CA LEU A 467 12.40 -8.86 -6.31
C LEU A 467 12.88 -9.17 -7.73
N ARG A 468 13.53 -8.21 -8.40
CA ARG A 468 14.08 -8.39 -9.75
C ARG A 468 15.12 -9.50 -9.79
N ALA A 469 16.07 -9.48 -8.87
CA ALA A 469 17.11 -10.51 -8.78
C ALA A 469 16.51 -11.91 -8.57
N THR A 470 15.54 -12.04 -7.67
CA THR A 470 14.87 -13.30 -7.37
C THR A 470 14.03 -13.80 -8.56
N ALA A 471 13.19 -12.95 -9.15
CA ALA A 471 12.37 -13.31 -10.30
C ALA A 471 13.24 -13.69 -11.51
N THR A 472 14.33 -12.95 -11.75
CA THR A 472 15.27 -13.25 -12.84
C THR A 472 15.94 -14.61 -12.62
N ARG A 473 16.41 -14.89 -11.40
CA ARG A 473 17.03 -16.18 -11.06
C ARG A 473 16.08 -17.35 -11.27
N ILE A 474 14.80 -17.21 -10.92
CA ILE A 474 13.79 -18.25 -11.17
C ILE A 474 13.53 -18.41 -12.68
N GLU A 475 13.33 -17.31 -13.42
CA GLU A 475 12.98 -17.35 -14.84
C GLU A 475 14.13 -17.81 -15.75
N THR A 476 15.38 -17.60 -15.34
CA THR A 476 16.56 -17.97 -16.15
C THR A 476 17.16 -19.34 -15.79
N ASN A 477 16.68 -19.98 -14.71
CA ASN A 477 17.15 -21.29 -14.31
C ASN A 477 16.38 -22.42 -15.03
N PRO A 478 17.00 -23.18 -15.95
CA PRO A 478 16.30 -24.25 -16.68
C PRO A 478 15.71 -25.33 -15.76
N ALA A 479 16.33 -25.59 -14.60
CA ALA A 479 15.80 -26.57 -13.63
C ALA A 479 14.48 -26.14 -13.01
N LEU A 480 14.14 -24.83 -13.05
CA LEU A 480 12.91 -24.26 -12.53
C LEU A 480 11.84 -23.99 -13.61
N ALA A 481 12.08 -24.39 -14.86
CA ALA A 481 11.15 -24.18 -15.97
C ALA A 481 9.76 -24.84 -15.75
N PHE A 482 9.64 -25.79 -14.82
CA PHE A 482 8.37 -26.41 -14.46
C PHE A 482 7.47 -25.56 -13.56
N MET A 483 8.01 -24.49 -12.96
CA MET A 483 7.30 -23.57 -12.08
C MET A 483 7.40 -22.10 -12.58
N PRO A 484 6.89 -21.81 -13.78
CA PRO A 484 6.98 -20.50 -14.37
C PRO A 484 6.25 -19.44 -13.53
N ILE A 485 6.84 -18.26 -13.39
CA ILE A 485 6.18 -17.14 -12.74
C ILE A 485 5.01 -16.66 -13.60
N ARG A 486 3.82 -16.54 -13.03
CA ARG A 486 2.61 -16.02 -13.69
C ARG A 486 2.39 -14.56 -13.41
N MET A 487 2.71 -14.12 -12.19
CA MET A 487 2.60 -12.72 -11.78
C MET A 487 3.47 -12.42 -10.57
N THR A 488 3.68 -11.12 -10.32
CA THR A 488 4.24 -10.59 -9.09
C THR A 488 3.29 -9.55 -8.50
N THR A 489 3.25 -9.42 -7.18
CA THR A 489 2.43 -8.42 -6.51
C THR A 489 3.24 -7.79 -5.37
N HIS A 490 3.75 -6.58 -5.58
CA HIS A 490 4.65 -5.90 -4.65
C HIS A 490 5.91 -6.74 -4.33
N ASP A 491 5.90 -7.43 -3.21
CA ASP A 491 6.95 -8.28 -2.63
C ASP A 491 6.62 -9.78 -2.73
N GLU A 492 5.65 -10.14 -3.57
CA GLU A 492 5.17 -11.51 -3.76
C GLU A 492 5.45 -12.03 -5.17
N ILE A 493 5.84 -13.31 -5.26
CA ILE A 493 6.00 -14.04 -6.51
C ILE A 493 4.98 -15.17 -6.56
N VAL A 494 4.26 -15.28 -7.67
CA VAL A 494 3.24 -16.33 -7.92
C VAL A 494 3.66 -17.17 -9.10
N CYS A 495 3.88 -18.46 -8.86
CA CYS A 495 4.18 -19.48 -9.87
C CYS A 495 2.98 -20.36 -10.14
N GLU A 496 2.97 -21.05 -11.28
CA GLU A 496 1.98 -22.07 -11.60
C GLU A 496 2.68 -23.40 -11.86
N VAL A 497 2.17 -24.48 -11.26
CA VAL A 497 2.80 -25.80 -11.31
C VAL A 497 1.75 -26.91 -11.46
N ASP A 498 2.16 -28.07 -11.93
CA ASP A 498 1.31 -29.27 -11.91
C ASP A 498 1.00 -29.67 -10.44
N VAL A 499 -0.23 -30.12 -10.19
CA VAL A 499 -0.70 -30.50 -8.84
C VAL A 499 0.29 -31.44 -8.13
N ALA A 500 0.84 -32.42 -8.84
CA ALA A 500 1.78 -33.40 -8.28
C ALA A 500 3.11 -32.81 -7.80
N ARG A 501 3.46 -31.59 -8.23
CA ARG A 501 4.72 -30.93 -7.90
C ARG A 501 4.54 -29.70 -6.99
N ALA A 502 3.35 -29.47 -6.47
CA ALA A 502 3.04 -28.25 -5.73
C ALA A 502 3.88 -28.08 -4.45
N GLU A 503 4.05 -29.14 -3.66
CA GLU A 503 4.86 -29.07 -2.43
C GLU A 503 6.36 -28.94 -2.73
N GLU A 504 6.85 -29.59 -3.79
CA GLU A 504 8.22 -29.39 -4.28
C GLU A 504 8.45 -27.92 -4.68
N ALA A 505 7.54 -27.35 -5.48
CA ALA A 505 7.62 -25.97 -5.93
C ALA A 505 7.53 -24.98 -4.77
N LYS A 506 6.71 -25.24 -3.76
CA LYS A 506 6.60 -24.44 -2.54
C LYS A 506 7.92 -24.39 -1.79
N ALA A 507 8.57 -25.54 -1.59
CA ALA A 507 9.87 -25.60 -0.93
C ALA A 507 10.97 -24.87 -1.72
N ILE A 508 10.96 -25.02 -3.05
CA ILE A 508 11.89 -24.33 -3.95
C ILE A 508 11.64 -22.82 -3.93
N LEU A 509 10.38 -22.39 -4.07
CA LEU A 509 10.04 -20.96 -4.07
C LEU A 509 10.49 -20.28 -2.77
N ARG A 510 10.25 -20.93 -1.60
CA ARG A 510 10.78 -20.46 -0.32
C ARG A 510 12.30 -20.28 -0.35
N ARG A 511 13.02 -21.30 -0.83
CA ARG A 511 14.47 -21.23 -0.95
C ARG A 511 14.92 -20.05 -1.82
N GLU A 512 14.29 -19.87 -2.98
CA GLU A 512 14.62 -18.78 -3.90
C GLU A 512 14.29 -17.40 -3.31
N MET A 513 13.16 -17.26 -2.59
CA MET A 513 12.79 -16.03 -1.91
C MET A 513 13.77 -15.68 -0.78
N LEU A 514 14.36 -16.65 -0.11
CA LEU A 514 15.33 -16.44 0.98
C LEU A 514 16.78 -16.34 0.50
N THR A 515 17.05 -16.62 -0.78
CA THR A 515 18.38 -16.51 -1.36
C THR A 515 18.71 -15.06 -1.71
N LEU A 516 19.65 -14.49 -0.99
CA LEU A 516 20.10 -13.12 -1.18
C LEU A 516 21.05 -12.96 -2.38
N PRO A 517 20.93 -11.89 -3.16
CA PRO A 517 22.02 -11.46 -4.04
C PRO A 517 23.25 -11.03 -3.20
N LYS A 518 24.45 -11.15 -3.77
CA LYS A 518 25.70 -10.85 -3.04
C LYS A 518 25.73 -9.46 -2.38
N TRP A 519 25.15 -8.47 -3.04
CA TRP A 519 25.12 -7.09 -2.53
C TRP A 519 24.16 -6.91 -1.32
N ALA A 520 23.27 -7.87 -1.05
CA ALA A 520 22.32 -7.83 0.07
C ALA A 520 22.74 -8.72 1.25
N GLU A 521 24.00 -9.14 1.30
CA GLU A 521 24.52 -9.97 2.39
C GLU A 521 24.23 -9.37 3.77
N GLY A 522 23.80 -10.22 4.71
CA GLY A 522 23.45 -9.86 6.09
C GLY A 522 22.00 -9.39 6.28
N LEU A 523 21.22 -9.15 5.21
CA LEU A 523 19.80 -8.82 5.33
C LEU A 523 19.01 -10.07 5.73
N PRO A 524 18.32 -10.10 6.89
CA PRO A 524 17.44 -11.20 7.22
C PRO A 524 16.17 -11.16 6.37
N LEU A 525 15.85 -12.23 5.67
CA LEU A 525 14.61 -12.39 4.95
C LEU A 525 13.79 -13.53 5.56
N GLN A 526 12.48 -13.40 5.50
CA GLN A 526 11.51 -14.42 5.84
C GLN A 526 10.35 -14.35 4.85
N SER A 527 9.75 -15.49 4.53
CA SER A 527 8.63 -15.56 3.59
C SER A 527 7.56 -16.52 4.06
N GLU A 528 6.34 -16.31 3.55
CA GLU A 528 5.17 -17.15 3.81
C GLU A 528 4.66 -17.70 2.49
N GLU A 529 4.58 -19.03 2.40
CA GLU A 529 4.21 -19.75 1.19
C GLU A 529 2.78 -20.28 1.27
N GLN A 530 2.08 -20.20 0.15
CA GLN A 530 0.73 -20.71 0.00
C GLN A 530 0.56 -21.46 -1.32
N VAL A 531 -0.41 -22.37 -1.32
CA VAL A 531 -0.78 -23.17 -2.49
C VAL A 531 -2.30 -23.19 -2.60
N SER A 532 -2.83 -22.86 -3.76
CA SER A 532 -4.27 -22.95 -4.02
C SER A 532 -4.56 -22.98 -5.52
N LYS A 533 -5.76 -23.42 -5.88
CA LYS A 533 -6.30 -23.32 -7.24
C LYS A 533 -6.56 -21.87 -7.64
N ARG A 534 -6.99 -21.02 -6.68
CA ARG A 534 -7.33 -19.60 -6.85
C ARG A 534 -6.36 -18.74 -6.05
N TYR A 535 -5.97 -17.61 -6.61
CA TYR A 535 -5.14 -16.67 -5.90
C TYR A 535 -5.92 -15.96 -4.79
N SER A 536 -5.38 -15.96 -3.57
CA SER A 536 -5.97 -15.24 -2.42
C SER A 536 -4.88 -14.80 -1.46
N LYS A 537 -5.20 -13.92 -0.52
CA LYS A 537 -4.32 -13.62 0.63
C LYS A 537 -4.67 -14.55 1.80
N SER A 538 -3.68 -14.83 2.64
CA SER A 538 -3.82 -15.74 3.78
C SER A 538 -4.70 -15.20 4.91
N LYS A 539 -5.08 -16.09 5.81
CA LYS A 539 -5.92 -15.91 7.01
C LYS A 539 -5.52 -14.75 7.95
N ALA A 540 -4.34 -14.17 7.81
CA ALA A 540 -3.83 -13.15 8.73
C ALA A 540 -4.58 -11.80 8.67
N THR A 541 -5.41 -11.58 7.66
CA THR A 541 -6.18 -10.33 7.48
C THR A 541 -7.68 -10.60 7.55
N LEU A 542 -8.10 -11.40 8.52
CA LEU A 542 -9.52 -11.67 8.77
C LEU A 542 -10.22 -10.42 9.31
N MET A 543 -11.25 -9.99 8.60
CA MET A 543 -12.30 -9.20 9.21
C MET A 543 -13.06 -10.10 10.19
N LYS A 544 -12.64 -10.17 11.46
CA LYS A 544 -13.56 -10.55 12.52
C LYS A 544 -14.55 -9.41 12.66
N GLY A 545 -15.83 -9.73 12.45
CA GLY A 545 -16.92 -8.81 12.65
C GLY A 545 -16.78 -8.05 13.94
N GLY A 546 -16.60 -6.82 13.84
CA GLY A 546 -16.57 -5.79 14.84
C GLY A 546 -16.71 -4.51 14.06
N ALA A 547 -17.78 -3.80 14.26
CA ALA A 547 -18.27 -2.59 13.66
C ALA A 547 -17.37 -1.97 12.58
N LEU A 548 -17.95 -1.80 11.40
CA LEU A 548 -17.39 -0.99 10.30
C LEU A 548 -17.07 0.41 10.77
#